data_1d5f000ca686c5acd123c15b24a4f25b
#
_entry.id   1d5f000ca686c5acd123c15b24a4f25b
#
_cell.length_a   1.000
_cell.length_b   1.000
_cell.length_c   1.000
_cell.angle_alpha   90.00
_cell.angle_beta   90.00
_cell.angle_gamma   90.00
#
_symmetry.space_group_name_H-M   'P 1'
#
loop_
_entity.id
_entity.type
_entity.pdbx_description
1 polymer ?
#
loop_
_entity_poly.entity_id
_entity_poly.type
_entity_poly.pdbx_seq_one_letter_code
_entity_poly.pdbx_strand_id
1 'polypeptide(L)'
;MRTVYLNGSFIPENEAKISIFDRGFLMSDGVYEVTSVVNRKLIDFTGHFSRLQRSLSELDMATPMNHDALLSAHRNIIDKNNVNQGLIYLQITRGSAGDRDFIFPDPETTPQTVVMFSQNKENLVDNPSAVSGIKVISIADQRWGRRDIKTTQLLYPSIGKMMAQKLNADDAWMVEDGYVTEGTSNNAYIIKNCRIITRAKSYAILHGITRSAIMRFAEEAEMEIEERNFSINEAMHADEAFITSASSFVTPVVNIDGQNISHGSPGPMTQRLREIYLDESMKTAI
;
A
#
# COMPACT_ATOMS: atom_id res chain seq x y z
N MET A 1 6.66 14.31 21.07
CA MET A 1 7.78 13.56 20.44
C MET A 1 7.29 12.14 20.26
N ARG A 2 7.42 11.60 19.07
CA ARG A 2 6.93 10.26 18.72
C ARG A 2 7.90 9.18 19.21
N THR A 3 7.36 8.08 19.73
CA THR A 3 8.12 6.86 20.02
C THR A 3 8.17 5.99 18.78
N VAL A 4 9.34 5.47 18.44
CA VAL A 4 9.55 4.54 17.32
C VAL A 4 10.14 3.22 17.84
N TYR A 5 9.98 2.16 17.06
CA TYR A 5 10.64 0.88 17.31
C TYR A 5 11.86 0.76 16.41
N LEU A 6 13.00 0.43 17.00
CA LEU A 6 14.25 0.16 16.28
C LEU A 6 14.92 -1.06 16.89
N ASN A 7 15.06 -2.13 16.12
CA ASN A 7 15.84 -3.33 16.47
C ASN A 7 15.56 -3.89 17.88
N GLY A 8 14.29 -4.01 18.26
CA GLY A 8 13.89 -4.57 19.56
C GLY A 8 13.61 -3.52 20.64
N SER A 9 13.92 -2.24 20.41
CA SER A 9 13.78 -1.18 21.40
C SER A 9 12.75 -0.12 20.97
N PHE A 10 11.99 0.40 21.94
CA PHE A 10 11.13 1.56 21.77
C PHE A 10 11.88 2.81 22.26
N ILE A 11 12.20 3.71 21.36
CA ILE A 11 13.01 4.90 21.63
C ILE A 11 12.36 6.17 21.05
N PRO A 12 12.73 7.37 21.52
CA PRO A 12 12.33 8.62 20.89
C PRO A 12 12.83 8.71 19.44
N GLU A 13 12.01 9.26 18.53
CA GLU A 13 12.34 9.35 17.10
C GLU A 13 13.65 10.10 16.80
N ASN A 14 14.04 11.07 17.62
CA ASN A 14 15.29 11.83 17.45
C ASN A 14 16.54 11.03 17.87
N GLU A 15 16.39 9.93 18.60
CA GLU A 15 17.45 9.01 18.99
C GLU A 15 17.59 7.83 18.02
N ALA A 16 16.59 7.59 17.19
CA ALA A 16 16.58 6.49 16.24
C ALA A 16 17.57 6.74 15.09
N LYS A 17 18.63 5.96 15.05
CA LYS A 17 19.69 6.07 14.03
C LYS A 17 19.98 4.69 13.44
N ILE A 18 20.19 4.64 12.14
CA ILE A 18 20.67 3.47 11.42
C ILE A 18 22.08 3.75 10.85
N SER A 19 22.81 2.69 10.57
CA SER A 19 24.12 2.80 9.93
C SER A 19 23.99 3.40 8.53
N ILE A 20 24.94 4.26 8.14
CA ILE A 20 25.06 4.72 6.73
C ILE A 20 25.39 3.57 5.77
N PHE A 21 25.86 2.43 6.28
CA PHE A 21 26.14 1.22 5.54
C PHE A 21 24.98 0.24 5.52
N ASP A 22 23.79 0.62 6.04
CA ASP A 22 22.60 -0.17 5.92
C ASP A 22 22.22 -0.33 4.44
N ARG A 23 22.00 -1.58 4.01
CA ARG A 23 21.72 -1.89 2.60
C ARG A 23 20.39 -1.31 2.13
N GLY A 24 19.42 -1.14 3.03
CA GLY A 24 18.18 -0.43 2.72
C GLY A 24 18.43 1.03 2.34
N PHE A 25 19.35 1.70 3.04
CA PHE A 25 19.78 3.07 2.71
C PHE A 25 20.59 3.14 1.41
N LEU A 26 21.56 2.23 1.23
CA LEU A 26 22.49 2.27 0.07
C LEU A 26 21.88 1.73 -1.23
N MET A 27 20.98 0.72 -1.16
CA MET A 27 20.56 -0.08 -2.31
C MET A 27 19.06 -0.35 -2.37
N SER A 28 18.27 0.21 -1.46
CA SER A 28 16.85 -0.14 -1.27
C SER A 28 16.63 -1.65 -1.03
N ASP A 29 17.61 -2.35 -0.45
CA ASP A 29 17.56 -3.77 -0.13
C ASP A 29 16.74 -3.99 1.16
N GLY A 30 15.44 -3.97 1.00
CA GLY A 30 14.49 -4.11 2.10
C GLY A 30 13.05 -4.10 1.63
N VAL A 31 12.17 -4.47 2.53
CA VAL A 31 10.72 -4.53 2.34
C VAL A 31 10.02 -3.66 3.38
N TYR A 32 8.78 -3.28 3.09
CA TYR A 32 7.98 -2.50 4.03
C TYR A 32 6.52 -2.95 4.05
N GLU A 33 5.83 -2.63 5.13
CA GLU A 33 4.38 -2.75 5.26
C GLU A 33 3.77 -1.47 5.84
N VAL A 34 2.51 -1.25 5.50
CA VAL A 34 1.72 -0.16 6.07
C VAL A 34 0.39 -0.75 6.52
N THR A 35 0.16 -0.74 7.83
CA THR A 35 -1.08 -1.25 8.44
C THR A 35 -1.90 -0.08 8.95
N SER A 36 -3.18 -0.04 8.59
CA SER A 36 -4.11 0.99 9.06
C SER A 36 -4.51 0.74 10.51
N VAL A 37 -4.68 1.83 11.23
CA VAL A 37 -5.24 1.85 12.59
C VAL A 37 -6.55 2.63 12.56
N VAL A 38 -7.63 2.00 13.01
CA VAL A 38 -8.96 2.63 13.18
C VAL A 38 -9.49 2.26 14.55
N ASN A 39 -9.88 3.26 15.35
CA ASN A 39 -10.31 3.06 16.73
C ASN A 39 -9.30 2.24 17.56
N ARG A 40 -7.99 2.54 17.40
CA ARG A 40 -6.85 1.88 18.04
C ARG A 40 -6.66 0.41 17.65
N LYS A 41 -7.40 -0.11 16.67
CA LYS A 41 -7.32 -1.48 16.16
C LYS A 41 -6.63 -1.53 14.81
N LEU A 42 -5.85 -2.59 14.58
CA LEU A 42 -5.17 -2.85 13.31
C LEU A 42 -6.12 -3.50 12.31
N ILE A 43 -6.20 -2.94 11.11
CA ILE A 43 -7.00 -3.46 10.01
C ILE A 43 -6.17 -4.46 9.21
N ASP A 44 -6.74 -5.63 8.90
CA ASP A 44 -6.16 -6.67 8.04
C ASP A 44 -4.74 -7.12 8.43
N PHE A 45 -4.36 -7.03 9.72
CA PHE A 45 -3.00 -7.27 10.20
C PHE A 45 -2.43 -8.63 9.75
N THR A 46 -3.21 -9.71 9.86
CA THR A 46 -2.76 -11.06 9.45
C THR A 46 -2.41 -11.11 7.96
N GLY A 47 -3.17 -10.43 7.11
CA GLY A 47 -2.88 -10.30 5.69
C GLY A 47 -1.57 -9.54 5.44
N HIS A 48 -1.36 -8.44 6.16
CA HIS A 48 -0.10 -7.68 6.10
C HIS A 48 1.10 -8.51 6.55
N PHE A 49 0.97 -9.28 7.63
CA PHE A 49 2.01 -10.18 8.10
C PHE A 49 2.35 -11.26 7.07
N SER A 50 1.35 -11.91 6.47
CA SER A 50 1.56 -12.93 5.44
C SER A 50 2.26 -12.36 4.20
N ARG A 51 1.90 -11.14 3.76
CA ARG A 51 2.57 -10.48 2.64
C ARG A 51 4.00 -10.05 2.99
N LEU A 52 4.25 -9.60 4.21
CA LEU A 52 5.60 -9.32 4.71
C LEU A 52 6.48 -10.55 4.61
N GLN A 53 6.00 -11.70 5.13
CA GLN A 53 6.74 -12.97 5.06
C GLN A 53 7.04 -13.36 3.61
N ARG A 54 6.05 -13.26 2.71
CA ARG A 54 6.26 -13.52 1.29
C ARG A 54 7.31 -12.58 0.70
N SER A 55 7.22 -11.28 0.96
CA SER A 55 8.18 -10.29 0.42
C SER A 55 9.60 -10.54 0.92
N LEU A 56 9.77 -10.90 2.17
CA LEU A 56 11.06 -11.29 2.75
C LEU A 56 11.60 -12.55 2.08
N SER A 57 10.78 -13.59 1.96
CA SER A 57 11.16 -14.86 1.34
C SER A 57 11.59 -14.70 -0.13
N GLU A 58 10.93 -13.85 -0.90
CA GLU A 58 11.29 -13.56 -2.30
C GLU A 58 12.66 -12.84 -2.44
N LEU A 59 13.17 -12.28 -1.36
CA LEU A 59 14.50 -11.64 -1.28
C LEU A 59 15.51 -12.48 -0.46
N ASP A 60 15.22 -13.74 -0.18
CA ASP A 60 16.06 -14.60 0.68
C ASP A 60 16.38 -13.94 2.03
N MET A 61 15.37 -13.35 2.66
CA MET A 61 15.45 -12.73 3.99
C MET A 61 14.57 -13.49 4.98
N ALA A 62 15.11 -13.79 6.15
CA ALA A 62 14.34 -14.40 7.23
C ALA A 62 13.29 -13.42 7.80
N THR A 63 12.19 -13.95 8.35
CA THR A 63 11.23 -13.14 9.10
C THR A 63 11.81 -12.89 10.51
N PRO A 64 12.10 -11.63 10.90
CA PRO A 64 12.82 -11.34 12.15
C PRO A 64 11.97 -11.54 13.41
N MET A 65 10.65 -11.55 13.28
CA MET A 65 9.70 -11.73 14.39
C MET A 65 8.52 -12.61 13.94
N ASN A 66 8.02 -13.46 14.84
CA ASN A 66 6.78 -14.18 14.59
C ASN A 66 5.55 -13.23 14.63
N HIS A 67 4.39 -13.75 14.26
CA HIS A 67 3.13 -13.01 14.21
C HIS A 67 2.82 -12.28 15.53
N ASP A 68 2.93 -12.96 16.67
CA ASP A 68 2.52 -12.40 17.97
C ASP A 68 3.48 -11.34 18.48
N ALA A 69 4.79 -11.53 18.25
CA ALA A 69 5.79 -10.51 18.57
C ALA A 69 5.61 -9.25 17.73
N LEU A 70 5.33 -9.40 16.42
CA LEU A 70 5.08 -8.27 15.54
C LEU A 70 3.76 -7.55 15.90
N LEU A 71 2.69 -8.30 16.21
CA LEU A 71 1.43 -7.74 16.69
C LEU A 71 1.62 -6.95 17.99
N SER A 72 2.37 -7.51 18.94
CA SER A 72 2.70 -6.84 20.20
C SER A 72 3.47 -5.53 19.95
N ALA A 73 4.44 -5.53 19.04
CA ALA A 73 5.19 -4.34 18.68
C ALA A 73 4.30 -3.25 18.07
N HIS A 74 3.36 -3.63 17.17
CA HIS A 74 2.38 -2.69 16.60
C HIS A 74 1.48 -2.07 17.68
N ARG A 75 0.92 -2.89 18.59
CA ARG A 75 0.09 -2.42 19.70
C ARG A 75 0.85 -1.46 20.62
N ASN A 76 2.10 -1.78 20.94
CA ASN A 76 2.96 -0.89 21.71
C ASN A 76 3.19 0.47 21.02
N ILE A 77 3.38 0.51 19.71
CA ILE A 77 3.50 1.77 18.94
C ILE A 77 2.20 2.56 18.99
N ILE A 78 1.04 1.91 18.86
CA ILE A 78 -0.27 2.54 18.99
C ILE A 78 -0.44 3.17 20.38
N ASP A 79 -0.13 2.43 21.43
CA ASP A 79 -0.30 2.86 22.80
C ASP A 79 0.64 4.00 23.17
N LYS A 80 1.94 3.86 22.87
CA LYS A 80 2.97 4.86 23.20
C LYS A 80 2.75 6.18 22.47
N ASN A 81 2.13 6.17 21.29
CA ASN A 81 1.88 7.36 20.47
C ASN A 81 0.40 7.80 20.49
N ASN A 82 -0.44 7.12 21.28
CA ASN A 82 -1.87 7.39 21.38
C ASN A 82 -2.58 7.51 20.02
N VAL A 83 -2.32 6.53 19.12
CA VAL A 83 -2.87 6.53 17.76
C VAL A 83 -4.30 6.02 17.79
N ASN A 84 -5.29 6.88 17.59
CA ASN A 84 -6.70 6.48 17.44
C ASN A 84 -7.02 6.10 15.98
N GLN A 85 -6.65 6.99 15.04
CA GLN A 85 -6.68 6.71 13.60
C GLN A 85 -5.33 7.06 12.97
N GLY A 86 -4.85 6.21 12.08
CA GLY A 86 -3.58 6.44 11.42
C GLY A 86 -3.00 5.21 10.74
N LEU A 87 -1.71 5.23 10.60
CA LEU A 87 -0.95 4.17 9.93
C LEU A 87 0.24 3.76 10.79
N ILE A 88 0.56 2.48 10.77
CA ILE A 88 1.85 1.97 11.25
C ILE A 88 2.67 1.59 10.02
N TYR A 89 3.82 2.23 9.88
CA TYR A 89 4.83 1.87 8.90
C TYR A 89 5.85 0.92 9.55
N LEU A 90 6.13 -0.18 8.88
CA LEU A 90 7.17 -1.16 9.21
C LEU A 90 8.12 -1.27 8.03
N GLN A 91 9.43 -1.22 8.28
CA GLN A 91 10.47 -1.50 7.29
C GLN A 91 11.47 -2.50 7.86
N ILE A 92 11.86 -3.46 7.05
CA ILE A 92 12.90 -4.44 7.34
C ILE A 92 13.91 -4.39 6.21
N THR A 93 15.17 -4.10 6.53
CA THR A 93 16.27 -4.15 5.57
C THR A 93 17.16 -5.35 5.85
N ARG A 94 18.02 -5.70 4.88
CA ARG A 94 19.02 -6.77 5.08
C ARG A 94 20.09 -6.40 6.12
N GLY A 95 20.12 -5.17 6.62
CA GLY A 95 21.07 -4.71 7.63
C GLY A 95 22.35 -4.12 7.04
N SER A 96 23.37 -4.00 7.89
CA SER A 96 24.66 -3.35 7.58
C SER A 96 25.79 -4.37 7.61
N ALA A 97 26.44 -4.58 6.48
CA ALA A 97 27.59 -5.49 6.32
C ALA A 97 28.94 -4.82 6.59
N GLY A 98 28.93 -3.56 7.04
CA GLY A 98 30.15 -2.80 7.31
C GLY A 98 30.67 -2.00 6.12
N ASP A 99 30.59 -2.50 4.88
CA ASP A 99 30.94 -1.78 3.66
C ASP A 99 29.94 -2.07 2.54
N ARG A 100 30.01 -1.31 1.45
CA ARG A 100 29.11 -1.45 0.30
C ARG A 100 29.59 -2.57 -0.62
N ASP A 101 28.79 -3.61 -0.76
CA ASP A 101 28.97 -4.68 -1.74
C ASP A 101 27.62 -5.07 -2.37
N PHE A 102 27.62 -5.57 -3.63
CA PHE A 102 26.45 -6.13 -4.31
C PHE A 102 26.11 -7.54 -3.80
N ILE A 103 27.09 -8.30 -3.34
CA ILE A 103 26.90 -9.65 -2.79
C ILE A 103 26.11 -9.53 -1.47
N PHE A 104 25.14 -10.40 -1.29
CA PHE A 104 24.39 -10.45 -0.04
C PHE A 104 25.32 -10.91 1.10
N PRO A 105 25.30 -10.19 2.23
CA PRO A 105 26.11 -10.58 3.37
C PRO A 105 25.55 -11.87 4.02
N ASP A 106 26.42 -12.54 4.78
CA ASP A 106 26.02 -13.68 5.59
C ASP A 106 24.97 -13.26 6.64
N PRO A 107 23.76 -13.85 6.63
CA PRO A 107 22.71 -13.51 7.57
C PRO A 107 23.02 -13.88 9.03
N GLU A 108 23.97 -14.81 9.27
CA GLU A 108 24.39 -15.17 10.63
C GLU A 108 25.21 -14.06 11.30
N THR A 109 25.93 -13.25 10.52
CA THR A 109 26.79 -12.19 11.01
C THR A 109 26.21 -10.78 10.76
N THR A 110 25.19 -10.67 9.92
CA THR A 110 24.58 -9.38 9.56
C THR A 110 23.10 -9.35 9.98
N PRO A 111 22.79 -8.87 11.17
CA PRO A 111 21.40 -8.78 11.63
C PRO A 111 20.62 -7.77 10.79
N GLN A 112 19.37 -8.10 10.50
CA GLN A 112 18.43 -7.22 9.81
C GLN A 112 18.16 -5.96 10.63
N THR A 113 17.92 -4.84 9.96
CA THR A 113 17.43 -3.62 10.61
C THR A 113 15.90 -3.58 10.52
N VAL A 114 15.25 -3.47 11.67
CA VAL A 114 13.78 -3.40 11.79
C VAL A 114 13.38 -2.04 12.35
N VAL A 115 12.63 -1.27 11.57
CA VAL A 115 12.12 0.06 11.97
C VAL A 115 10.61 0.06 11.90
N MET A 116 9.95 0.63 12.93
CA MET A 116 8.50 0.84 12.93
C MET A 116 8.15 2.20 13.54
N PHE A 117 7.21 2.91 12.92
CA PHE A 117 6.68 4.16 13.46
C PHE A 117 5.22 4.38 13.06
N SER A 118 4.54 5.23 13.80
CA SER A 118 3.16 5.62 13.53
C SER A 118 3.08 6.96 12.79
N GLN A 119 1.99 7.14 12.05
CA GLN A 119 1.55 8.42 11.49
C GLN A 119 0.07 8.61 11.89
N ASN A 120 -0.22 9.61 12.70
CA ASN A 120 -1.60 9.96 13.01
C ASN A 120 -2.30 10.55 11.79
N LYS A 121 -3.51 10.08 11.50
CA LYS A 121 -4.38 10.55 10.41
C LYS A 121 -5.82 10.56 10.90
N GLU A 122 -6.22 11.66 11.52
CA GLU A 122 -7.54 11.79 12.15
C GLU A 122 -8.71 11.57 11.19
N ASN A 123 -8.52 11.88 9.90
CA ASN A 123 -9.52 11.73 8.84
C ASN A 123 -9.25 10.51 7.94
N LEU A 124 -8.69 9.41 8.47
CA LEU A 124 -8.38 8.24 7.64
C LEU A 124 -9.66 7.59 7.10
N VAL A 125 -10.68 7.43 7.95
CA VAL A 125 -11.99 6.88 7.58
C VAL A 125 -12.80 7.92 6.79
N ASP A 126 -12.88 9.14 7.29
CA ASP A 126 -13.66 10.25 6.72
C ASP A 126 -12.81 11.09 5.74
N ASN A 127 -11.99 10.44 4.94
CA ASN A 127 -11.12 11.12 3.98
C ASN A 127 -11.97 11.91 2.96
N PRO A 128 -11.77 13.23 2.80
CA PRO A 128 -12.50 14.03 1.82
C PRO A 128 -12.45 13.46 0.39
N SER A 129 -11.33 12.85 0.00
CA SER A 129 -11.20 12.20 -1.31
C SER A 129 -12.13 11.00 -1.51
N ALA A 130 -12.65 10.39 -0.45
CA ALA A 130 -13.64 9.34 -0.56
C ALA A 130 -15.02 9.88 -1.00
N VAL A 131 -15.29 11.15 -0.69
CA VAL A 131 -16.54 11.85 -1.04
C VAL A 131 -16.44 12.60 -2.36
N SER A 132 -15.30 13.27 -2.63
CA SER A 132 -15.09 14.05 -3.85
C SER A 132 -14.55 13.24 -5.03
N GLY A 133 -13.93 12.09 -4.76
CA GLY A 133 -13.09 11.37 -5.71
C GLY A 133 -11.74 12.06 -5.94
N ILE A 134 -10.85 11.35 -6.61
CA ILE A 134 -9.51 11.84 -7.00
C ILE A 134 -9.38 11.93 -8.51
N LYS A 135 -8.42 12.77 -8.94
CA LYS A 135 -7.99 12.89 -10.34
C LYS A 135 -6.67 12.14 -10.50
N VAL A 136 -6.53 11.40 -11.58
CA VAL A 136 -5.29 10.70 -11.91
C VAL A 136 -4.78 11.08 -13.29
N ILE A 137 -3.48 10.95 -13.50
CA ILE A 137 -2.85 10.99 -14.82
C ILE A 137 -2.36 9.61 -15.20
N SER A 138 -2.17 9.34 -16.48
CA SER A 138 -1.49 8.15 -16.96
C SER A 138 -0.01 8.42 -17.21
N ILE A 139 0.85 7.49 -16.80
CA ILE A 139 2.30 7.53 -17.05
C ILE A 139 2.81 6.15 -17.44
N ALA A 140 3.94 6.07 -18.15
CA ALA A 140 4.58 4.78 -18.41
C ALA A 140 5.04 4.13 -17.10
N ASP A 141 4.90 2.80 -16.97
CA ASP A 141 5.41 2.06 -15.81
C ASP A 141 6.89 1.70 -16.02
N GLN A 142 7.78 2.45 -15.37
CA GLN A 142 9.23 2.25 -15.43
C GLN A 142 9.80 1.65 -14.15
N ARG A 143 8.95 1.04 -13.32
CA ARG A 143 9.41 0.30 -12.15
C ARG A 143 10.10 -0.99 -12.58
N TRP A 144 10.80 -1.63 -11.65
CA TRP A 144 11.41 -2.93 -11.89
C TRP A 144 10.37 -4.04 -12.15
N GLY A 145 10.83 -5.21 -12.64
CA GLY A 145 9.94 -6.29 -13.07
C GLY A 145 9.27 -7.11 -11.94
N ARG A 146 9.61 -6.89 -10.65
CA ARG A 146 9.09 -7.63 -9.50
C ARG A 146 8.29 -6.71 -8.57
N ARG A 147 7.26 -6.07 -9.11
CA ARG A 147 6.37 -5.13 -8.39
C ARG A 147 5.49 -5.82 -7.36
N ASP A 148 5.38 -7.14 -7.44
CA ASP A 148 4.70 -8.01 -6.48
C ASP A 148 5.40 -8.09 -5.12
N ILE A 149 6.70 -7.80 -5.05
CA ILE A 149 7.48 -7.70 -3.82
C ILE A 149 7.39 -6.26 -3.28
N LYS A 150 6.96 -6.10 -2.04
CA LYS A 150 6.77 -4.76 -1.44
C LYS A 150 8.10 -4.19 -0.94
N THR A 151 8.99 -3.86 -1.91
CA THR A 151 10.33 -3.32 -1.63
C THR A 151 10.32 -1.81 -1.38
N THR A 152 11.40 -1.31 -0.78
CA THR A 152 11.65 0.13 -0.53
C THR A 152 12.05 0.92 -1.79
N GLN A 153 11.97 0.33 -2.98
CA GLN A 153 12.26 0.98 -4.27
C GLN A 153 11.11 1.92 -4.69
N LEU A 154 10.93 3.01 -3.99
CA LEU A 154 9.78 3.91 -4.13
C LEU A 154 10.08 5.21 -4.91
N LEU A 155 11.24 5.33 -5.52
CA LEU A 155 11.62 6.55 -6.24
C LEU A 155 10.66 6.81 -7.42
N TYR A 156 10.40 5.79 -8.26
CA TYR A 156 9.52 5.98 -9.42
C TYR A 156 8.05 6.28 -9.04
N PRO A 157 7.43 5.59 -8.09
CA PRO A 157 6.15 6.02 -7.51
C PRO A 157 6.12 7.48 -7.03
N SER A 158 7.19 7.94 -6.39
CA SER A 158 7.32 9.35 -5.93
C SER A 158 7.40 10.31 -7.11
N ILE A 159 8.13 9.96 -8.18
CA ILE A 159 8.18 10.73 -9.42
C ILE A 159 6.77 10.82 -10.04
N GLY A 160 6.02 9.71 -10.10
CA GLY A 160 4.64 9.68 -10.59
C GLY A 160 3.72 10.62 -9.79
N LYS A 161 3.83 10.62 -8.46
CA LYS A 161 3.10 11.57 -7.60
C LYS A 161 3.45 13.03 -7.92
N MET A 162 4.72 13.34 -8.11
CA MET A 162 5.16 14.69 -8.45
C MET A 162 4.70 15.11 -9.85
N MET A 163 4.65 14.20 -10.81
CA MET A 163 4.09 14.47 -12.15
C MET A 163 2.59 14.79 -12.05
N ALA A 164 1.83 13.99 -11.30
CA ALA A 164 0.41 14.21 -11.04
C ALA A 164 0.18 15.60 -10.42
N GLN A 165 0.91 15.94 -9.37
CA GLN A 165 0.78 17.24 -8.69
C GLN A 165 1.03 18.42 -9.62
N LYS A 166 2.02 18.34 -10.52
CA LYS A 166 2.30 19.39 -11.52
C LYS A 166 1.15 19.61 -12.50
N LEU A 167 0.32 18.59 -12.71
CA LEU A 167 -0.86 18.62 -13.59
C LEU A 167 -2.19 18.79 -12.81
N ASN A 168 -2.11 19.18 -11.52
CA ASN A 168 -3.27 19.35 -10.63
C ASN A 168 -4.11 18.07 -10.49
N ALA A 169 -3.44 16.91 -10.48
CA ALA A 169 -4.00 15.61 -10.20
C ALA A 169 -3.46 15.05 -8.87
N ASP A 170 -4.15 14.07 -8.32
CA ASP A 170 -3.87 13.51 -6.99
C ASP A 170 -2.96 12.29 -7.03
N ASP A 171 -2.98 11.54 -8.14
CA ASP A 171 -2.20 10.32 -8.33
C ASP A 171 -1.88 10.06 -9.80
N ALA A 172 -1.05 9.04 -10.05
CA ALA A 172 -0.77 8.56 -11.40
C ALA A 172 -1.07 7.06 -11.50
N TRP A 173 -1.76 6.66 -12.57
CA TRP A 173 -1.89 5.28 -13.00
C TRP A 173 -0.76 4.94 -13.97
N MET A 174 -0.07 3.86 -13.67
CA MET A 174 1.06 3.39 -14.46
C MET A 174 0.59 2.43 -15.56
N VAL A 175 1.19 2.56 -16.73
CA VAL A 175 0.80 1.82 -17.95
C VAL A 175 2.01 1.07 -18.50
N GLU A 176 1.83 -0.20 -18.78
CA GLU A 176 2.79 -1.08 -19.45
C GLU A 176 2.08 -1.83 -20.57
N ASP A 177 2.67 -1.85 -21.76
CA ASP A 177 2.12 -2.51 -22.95
C ASP A 177 0.67 -2.08 -23.31
N GLY A 178 0.34 -0.80 -23.06
CA GLY A 178 -0.98 -0.23 -23.32
C GLY A 178 -2.04 -0.50 -22.26
N TYR A 179 -1.70 -1.20 -21.18
CA TYR A 179 -2.62 -1.55 -20.10
C TYR A 179 -2.21 -0.96 -18.76
N VAL A 180 -3.20 -0.58 -17.97
CA VAL A 180 -2.97 -0.11 -16.60
C VAL A 180 -2.39 -1.25 -15.76
N THR A 181 -1.29 -0.98 -15.07
CA THR A 181 -0.76 -1.88 -14.06
C THR A 181 -1.44 -1.60 -12.71
N GLU A 182 -1.11 -0.49 -12.11
CA GLU A 182 -1.68 -0.02 -10.84
C GLU A 182 -1.36 1.48 -10.66
N GLY A 183 -1.80 2.10 -9.56
CA GLY A 183 -1.38 3.45 -9.20
C GLY A 183 -0.03 3.49 -8.49
N THR A 184 0.38 4.69 -8.04
CA THR A 184 1.70 4.88 -7.42
C THR A 184 1.86 4.12 -6.09
N SER A 185 0.76 3.89 -5.37
CA SER A 185 0.74 3.20 -4.07
C SER A 185 -0.58 2.45 -3.81
N ASN A 186 -1.28 2.08 -4.86
CA ASN A 186 -2.62 1.48 -4.79
C ASN A 186 -2.88 0.60 -6.01
N ASN A 187 -3.85 -0.31 -5.90
CA ASN A 187 -4.35 -1.06 -7.05
C ASN A 187 -5.49 -0.30 -7.73
N ALA A 188 -5.61 -0.44 -9.04
CA ALA A 188 -6.56 0.27 -9.89
C ALA A 188 -7.71 -0.64 -10.36
N TYR A 189 -8.91 -0.06 -10.46
CA TYR A 189 -10.13 -0.74 -10.87
C TYR A 189 -11.00 0.17 -11.74
N ILE A 190 -11.77 -0.47 -12.61
CA ILE A 190 -12.90 0.17 -13.29
C ILE A 190 -14.17 -0.65 -13.04
N ILE A 191 -15.32 0.01 -13.18
CA ILE A 191 -16.63 -0.65 -13.17
C ILE A 191 -17.28 -0.38 -14.52
N LYS A 192 -17.71 -1.44 -15.18
CA LYS A 192 -18.40 -1.38 -16.47
C LYS A 192 -19.55 -2.36 -16.48
N ASN A 193 -20.76 -1.89 -16.79
CA ASN A 193 -21.98 -2.72 -16.81
C ASN A 193 -22.15 -3.53 -15.51
N CYS A 194 -22.01 -2.85 -14.36
CA CYS A 194 -22.08 -3.45 -13.02
C CYS A 194 -21.00 -4.51 -12.72
N ARG A 195 -19.96 -4.64 -13.54
CA ARG A 195 -18.84 -5.57 -13.33
C ARG A 195 -17.60 -4.81 -12.87
N ILE A 196 -16.96 -5.29 -11.81
CA ILE A 196 -15.67 -4.80 -11.32
C ILE A 196 -14.56 -5.43 -12.14
N ILE A 197 -13.72 -4.62 -12.78
CA ILE A 197 -12.61 -5.07 -13.61
C ILE A 197 -11.31 -4.58 -12.99
N THR A 198 -10.35 -5.48 -12.80
CA THR A 198 -9.02 -5.17 -12.28
C THR A 198 -7.97 -6.10 -12.87
N ARG A 199 -6.72 -5.66 -12.90
CA ARG A 199 -5.62 -6.51 -13.40
C ARG A 199 -5.45 -7.76 -12.53
N ALA A 200 -5.29 -8.92 -13.18
CA ALA A 200 -4.99 -10.18 -12.49
C ALA A 200 -3.66 -10.11 -11.73
N LYS A 201 -3.55 -10.85 -10.63
CA LYS A 201 -2.31 -10.95 -9.84
C LYS A 201 -1.18 -11.50 -10.70
N SER A 202 -0.07 -10.76 -10.74
CA SER A 202 1.15 -11.13 -11.47
C SER A 202 2.34 -10.38 -10.89
N TYR A 203 3.52 -10.55 -11.46
CA TYR A 203 4.70 -9.74 -11.11
C TYR A 203 4.56 -8.24 -11.46
N ALA A 204 3.58 -7.89 -12.29
CA ALA A 204 3.38 -6.52 -12.76
C ALA A 204 2.67 -5.61 -11.76
N ILE A 205 2.07 -6.16 -10.70
CA ILE A 205 1.33 -5.39 -9.68
C ILE A 205 1.62 -5.91 -8.28
N LEU A 206 1.48 -5.04 -7.28
CA LEU A 206 1.47 -5.46 -5.89
C LEU A 206 0.17 -6.23 -5.57
N HIS A 207 0.31 -7.35 -4.87
CA HIS A 207 -0.84 -8.09 -4.34
C HIS A 207 -1.40 -7.38 -3.10
N GLY A 208 -2.24 -6.37 -3.31
CA GLY A 208 -2.78 -5.51 -2.26
C GLY A 208 -3.62 -6.29 -1.23
N ILE A 209 -3.46 -5.96 0.07
CA ILE A 209 -4.26 -6.57 1.13
C ILE A 209 -5.69 -6.03 1.07
N THR A 210 -5.86 -4.71 0.94
CA THR A 210 -7.17 -4.09 0.69
C THR A 210 -7.81 -4.63 -0.58
N ARG A 211 -7.01 -4.87 -1.67
CA ARG A 211 -7.51 -5.55 -2.88
C ARG A 211 -8.08 -6.92 -2.56
N SER A 212 -7.36 -7.74 -1.81
CA SER A 212 -7.81 -9.10 -1.48
C SER A 212 -9.09 -9.10 -0.63
N ALA A 213 -9.22 -8.14 0.30
CA ALA A 213 -10.44 -7.96 1.09
C ALA A 213 -11.62 -7.51 0.23
N ILE A 214 -11.43 -6.51 -0.64
CA ILE A 214 -12.47 -6.01 -1.54
C ILE A 214 -12.97 -7.10 -2.50
N MET A 215 -12.05 -7.90 -3.08
CA MET A 215 -12.43 -9.00 -3.97
C MET A 215 -13.31 -10.02 -3.24
N ARG A 216 -12.94 -10.41 -2.01
CA ARG A 216 -13.74 -11.33 -1.19
C ARG A 216 -15.10 -10.74 -0.85
N PHE A 217 -15.15 -9.49 -0.36
CA PHE A 217 -16.41 -8.85 0.03
C PHE A 217 -17.35 -8.59 -1.16
N ALA A 218 -16.80 -8.29 -2.34
CA ALA A 218 -17.57 -8.15 -3.55
C ALA A 218 -18.19 -9.49 -3.99
N GLU A 219 -17.44 -10.60 -3.91
CA GLU A 219 -17.97 -11.95 -4.15
C GLU A 219 -19.08 -12.32 -3.14
N GLU A 220 -18.86 -12.06 -1.84
CA GLU A 220 -19.87 -12.28 -0.79
C GLU A 220 -21.15 -11.44 -1.00
N ALA A 221 -21.03 -10.28 -1.64
CA ALA A 221 -22.15 -9.40 -2.02
C ALA A 221 -22.70 -9.69 -3.42
N GLU A 222 -22.34 -10.82 -4.02
CA GLU A 222 -22.77 -11.28 -5.37
C GLU A 222 -22.47 -10.27 -6.50
N MET A 223 -21.42 -9.45 -6.35
CA MET A 223 -20.95 -8.54 -7.39
C MET A 223 -20.09 -9.29 -8.40
N GLU A 224 -20.30 -9.05 -9.70
CA GLU A 224 -19.46 -9.65 -10.73
C GLU A 224 -18.06 -9.04 -10.75
N ILE A 225 -17.02 -9.91 -10.76
CA ILE A 225 -15.62 -9.53 -10.80
C ILE A 225 -14.95 -10.17 -12.01
N GLU A 226 -14.15 -9.38 -12.73
CA GLU A 226 -13.37 -9.84 -13.87
C GLU A 226 -11.90 -9.45 -13.69
N GLU A 227 -11.03 -10.42 -13.47
CA GLU A 227 -9.59 -10.22 -13.40
C GLU A 227 -8.97 -10.25 -14.81
N ARG A 228 -8.78 -9.08 -15.42
CA ARG A 228 -8.14 -8.90 -16.72
C ARG A 228 -7.45 -7.54 -16.84
N ASN A 229 -6.66 -7.40 -17.88
CA ASN A 229 -6.09 -6.10 -18.24
C ASN A 229 -7.18 -5.16 -18.76
N PHE A 230 -7.03 -3.87 -18.52
CA PHE A 230 -7.83 -2.78 -19.10
C PHE A 230 -6.91 -1.62 -19.50
N SER A 231 -7.28 -0.90 -20.54
CA SER A 231 -6.52 0.26 -21.03
C SER A 231 -7.00 1.57 -20.40
N ILE A 232 -6.21 2.63 -20.51
CA ILE A 232 -6.63 3.99 -20.12
C ILE A 232 -7.88 4.42 -20.90
N ASN A 233 -7.94 4.12 -22.18
CA ASN A 233 -9.13 4.44 -22.99
C ASN A 233 -10.39 3.72 -22.48
N GLU A 234 -10.26 2.45 -22.09
CA GLU A 234 -11.37 1.73 -21.48
C GLU A 234 -11.78 2.32 -20.13
N ALA A 235 -10.80 2.72 -19.32
CA ALA A 235 -11.06 3.37 -18.03
C ALA A 235 -11.77 4.73 -18.17
N MET A 236 -11.40 5.54 -19.15
CA MET A 236 -12.08 6.83 -19.44
C MET A 236 -13.54 6.65 -19.84
N HIS A 237 -13.90 5.49 -20.41
CA HIS A 237 -15.27 5.15 -20.83
C HIS A 237 -15.98 4.18 -19.86
N ALA A 238 -15.45 3.97 -18.69
CA ALA A 238 -16.06 3.17 -17.64
C ALA A 238 -17.23 3.93 -16.98
N ASP A 239 -18.11 3.19 -16.30
CA ASP A 239 -19.20 3.76 -15.53
C ASP A 239 -18.68 4.39 -14.24
N GLU A 240 -17.70 3.72 -13.58
CA GLU A 240 -16.99 4.19 -12.41
C GLU A 240 -15.51 3.72 -12.47
N ALA A 241 -14.64 4.37 -11.69
CA ALA A 241 -13.30 3.89 -11.42
C ALA A 241 -12.92 4.17 -9.97
N PHE A 242 -12.01 3.34 -9.42
CA PHE A 242 -11.53 3.52 -8.05
C PHE A 242 -10.15 2.91 -7.85
N ILE A 243 -9.57 3.22 -6.71
CA ILE A 243 -8.32 2.63 -6.23
C ILE A 243 -8.53 1.99 -4.86
N THR A 244 -7.63 1.04 -4.51
CA THR A 244 -7.58 0.49 -3.15
C THR A 244 -6.18 0.53 -2.56
N SER A 245 -6.08 0.96 -1.30
CA SER A 245 -4.85 0.89 -0.51
C SER A 245 -5.14 0.85 0.98
N ALA A 246 -4.18 0.42 1.78
CA ALA A 246 -4.31 0.50 3.24
C ALA A 246 -4.45 1.93 3.74
N SER A 247 -3.87 2.93 3.07
CA SER A 247 -3.85 4.32 3.52
C SER A 247 -5.05 5.18 3.06
N SER A 248 -5.93 4.64 2.20
CA SER A 248 -7.10 5.36 1.67
C SER A 248 -8.33 4.48 1.50
N PHE A 249 -8.20 3.16 1.76
CA PHE A 249 -9.24 2.15 1.59
C PHE A 249 -9.73 2.10 0.13
N VAL A 250 -11.03 2.19 -0.10
CA VAL A 250 -11.62 2.37 -1.44
C VAL A 250 -11.78 3.86 -1.69
N THR A 251 -11.17 4.39 -2.74
CA THR A 251 -11.25 5.81 -3.09
C THR A 251 -11.65 5.95 -4.57
N PRO A 252 -12.73 6.69 -4.87
CA PRO A 252 -13.18 6.89 -6.25
C PRO A 252 -12.15 7.65 -7.08
N VAL A 253 -12.02 7.28 -8.37
CA VAL A 253 -11.33 8.06 -9.40
C VAL A 253 -12.39 8.67 -10.30
N VAL A 254 -12.40 9.98 -10.43
CA VAL A 254 -13.45 10.71 -11.15
C VAL A 254 -12.94 11.39 -12.42
N ASN A 255 -11.62 11.44 -12.62
CA ASN A 255 -11.00 12.05 -13.79
C ASN A 255 -9.69 11.35 -14.12
N ILE A 256 -9.44 11.06 -15.39
CA ILE A 256 -8.19 10.50 -15.92
C ILE A 256 -7.69 11.41 -17.04
N ASP A 257 -6.45 11.89 -16.96
CA ASP A 257 -5.80 12.76 -17.97
C ASP A 257 -6.66 13.98 -18.38
N GLY A 258 -7.37 14.56 -17.42
CA GLY A 258 -8.26 15.72 -17.67
C GLY A 258 -9.66 15.36 -18.17
N GLN A 259 -9.93 14.09 -18.52
CA GLN A 259 -11.25 13.63 -18.93
C GLN A 259 -12.03 13.06 -17.73
N ASN A 260 -13.25 13.54 -17.52
CA ASN A 260 -14.12 13.00 -16.48
C ASN A 260 -14.61 11.60 -16.84
N ILE A 261 -14.63 10.73 -15.83
CA ILE A 261 -15.28 9.42 -15.91
C ILE A 261 -16.77 9.67 -15.64
N SER A 262 -17.63 9.17 -16.53
CA SER A 262 -19.08 9.38 -16.43
C SER A 262 -19.42 10.87 -16.18
N HIS A 263 -20.01 11.20 -15.05
CA HIS A 263 -20.40 12.56 -14.67
C HIS A 263 -19.32 13.33 -13.88
N GLY A 264 -18.11 12.77 -13.70
CA GLY A 264 -17.03 13.39 -12.91
C GLY A 264 -17.29 13.42 -11.41
N SER A 265 -18.10 12.50 -10.92
CA SER A 265 -18.43 12.30 -9.49
C SER A 265 -18.34 10.83 -9.10
N PRO A 266 -18.13 10.52 -7.80
CA PRO A 266 -18.10 9.14 -7.30
C PRO A 266 -19.38 8.38 -7.62
N GLY A 267 -19.22 7.16 -8.13
CA GLY A 267 -20.36 6.31 -8.45
C GLY A 267 -20.85 5.48 -7.26
N PRO A 268 -22.12 5.00 -7.32
CA PRO A 268 -22.76 4.31 -6.20
C PRO A 268 -22.12 2.95 -5.85
N MET A 269 -21.59 2.21 -6.83
CA MET A 269 -20.95 0.93 -6.55
C MET A 269 -19.63 1.11 -5.79
N THR A 270 -18.83 2.10 -6.16
CA THR A 270 -17.59 2.43 -5.44
C THR A 270 -17.88 2.87 -4.00
N GLN A 271 -18.91 3.70 -3.79
CA GLN A 271 -19.33 4.10 -2.45
C GLN A 271 -19.78 2.89 -1.62
N ARG A 272 -20.60 2.02 -2.21
CA ARG A 272 -21.07 0.80 -1.55
C ARG A 272 -19.93 -0.15 -1.18
N LEU A 273 -18.95 -0.32 -2.07
CA LEU A 273 -17.74 -1.13 -1.79
C LEU A 273 -16.94 -0.57 -0.61
N ARG A 274 -16.81 0.76 -0.52
CA ARG A 274 -16.15 1.41 0.61
C ARG A 274 -16.86 1.14 1.93
N GLU A 275 -18.19 1.29 1.96
CA GLU A 275 -19.01 1.00 3.14
C GLU A 275 -18.82 -0.46 3.60
N ILE A 276 -18.98 -1.40 2.67
CA ILE A 276 -18.80 -2.84 2.95
C ILE A 276 -17.39 -3.10 3.49
N TYR A 277 -16.36 -2.55 2.85
CA TYR A 277 -14.98 -2.74 3.30
C TYR A 277 -14.76 -2.23 4.73
N LEU A 278 -15.21 -1.03 5.03
CA LEU A 278 -15.03 -0.44 6.36
C LEU A 278 -15.78 -1.25 7.43
N ASP A 279 -17.04 -1.62 7.17
CA ASP A 279 -17.85 -2.40 8.09
C ASP A 279 -17.24 -3.79 8.37
N GLU A 280 -16.87 -4.53 7.31
CA GLU A 280 -16.34 -5.89 7.45
C GLU A 280 -14.93 -5.90 8.05
N SER A 281 -14.08 -4.96 7.64
CA SER A 281 -12.72 -4.85 8.18
C SER A 281 -12.72 -4.52 9.67
N MET A 282 -13.67 -3.72 10.14
CA MET A 282 -13.80 -3.40 11.56
C MET A 282 -14.26 -4.59 12.42
N LYS A 283 -15.02 -5.54 11.87
CA LYS A 283 -15.42 -6.76 12.58
C LYS A 283 -14.23 -7.68 12.88
N THR A 284 -13.22 -7.67 12.01
CA THR A 284 -12.03 -8.51 12.11
C THR A 284 -10.79 -7.75 12.61
N ALA A 285 -10.91 -6.45 12.88
CA ALA A 285 -9.84 -5.60 13.39
C ALA A 285 -9.37 -6.02 14.79
N ILE A 286 -8.07 -6.08 15.04
CA ILE A 286 -7.44 -6.60 16.26
C ILE A 286 -6.62 -5.54 17.01
#